data_6fbeeef1f99bf011335d7c551ce1921f
#
_entry.id   6fbeeef1f99bf011335d7c551ce1921f
#
_cell.length_a   1.000
_cell.length_b   1.000
_cell.length_c   1.000
_cell.angle_alpha   90.00
_cell.angle_beta   90.00
_cell.angle_gamma   90.00
#
_symmetry.space_group_name_H-M   'P 1'
#
loop_
_entity.id
_entity.type
_entity.pdbx_description
1 polymer ?
#
loop_
_entity_poly.entity_id
_entity_poly.type
_entity_poly.pdbx_seq_one_letter_code
_entity_poly.pdbx_strand_id
1 'polypeptide(L)'
;MESWQTPTLAGFLERLKRADIPFSTVIDVGASNGMWTREVFAQFPQADYFMIEAQVAHEPALAAFCAENPRVRYAVCAAADRPGEVHFHAGDLFGGLAAHRPFAQHNITVPARTLDEIAFTHDLKAPYFLKLDTHGFEEQILVGAKEVLEKTAVAVIEAYNHRMGFGNLLFPELCAWMLAKGFRCYDFFDPLYRPHDGAFWQADFAFVRNDWPGFLYPSYR
;
A
#
# COMPACT_ATOMS: atom_id res chain seq x y z
N MET A 1 -11.16 -32.92 -3.64
CA MET A 1 -11.66 -31.54 -3.45
C MET A 1 -10.50 -30.78 -2.85
N GLU A 2 -9.87 -29.90 -3.64
CA GLU A 2 -8.90 -28.98 -3.07
C GLU A 2 -9.63 -28.10 -2.08
N SER A 3 -9.16 -28.06 -0.84
CA SER A 3 -9.67 -27.15 0.17
C SER A 3 -9.41 -25.73 -0.31
N TRP A 4 -10.45 -24.96 -0.54
CA TRP A 4 -10.33 -23.53 -0.79
C TRP A 4 -9.66 -22.89 0.42
N GLN A 5 -8.38 -22.55 0.27
CA GLN A 5 -7.65 -21.80 1.31
C GLN A 5 -7.98 -20.33 1.14
N THR A 6 -8.18 -19.62 2.25
CA THR A 6 -8.29 -18.16 2.24
C THR A 6 -7.04 -17.58 1.57
N PRO A 7 -7.18 -16.68 0.58
CA PRO A 7 -6.04 -16.04 -0.05
C PRO A 7 -5.23 -15.25 0.99
N THR A 8 -3.91 -15.42 1.00
CA THR A 8 -3.00 -14.80 1.96
C THR A 8 -1.89 -14.03 1.26
N LEU A 9 -1.25 -13.08 1.97
CA LEU A 9 -0.05 -12.37 1.49
C LEU A 9 1.03 -13.37 1.01
N ALA A 10 1.33 -14.41 1.78
CA ALA A 10 2.33 -15.41 1.40
C ALA A 10 1.99 -16.08 0.05
N GLY A 11 0.73 -16.48 -0.13
CA GLY A 11 0.27 -17.06 -1.39
C GLY A 11 0.33 -16.09 -2.55
N PHE A 12 0.00 -14.81 -2.33
CA PHE A 12 0.18 -13.75 -3.34
C PHE A 12 1.64 -13.59 -3.73
N LEU A 13 2.57 -13.49 -2.76
CA LEU A 13 4.00 -13.33 -3.04
C LEU A 13 4.59 -14.49 -3.84
N GLU A 14 4.13 -15.73 -3.59
CA GLU A 14 4.50 -16.90 -4.40
C GLU A 14 3.99 -16.79 -5.85
N ARG A 15 2.76 -16.30 -6.05
CA ARG A 15 2.20 -16.08 -7.39
C ARG A 15 2.93 -14.95 -8.11
N LEU A 16 3.26 -13.87 -7.39
CA LEU A 16 4.03 -12.74 -7.93
C LEU A 16 5.42 -13.18 -8.39
N LYS A 17 6.11 -14.04 -7.63
CA LYS A 17 7.40 -14.64 -8.07
C LYS A 17 7.26 -15.41 -9.37
N ARG A 18 6.21 -16.22 -9.49
CA ARG A 18 5.95 -17.00 -10.71
C ARG A 18 5.58 -16.13 -11.90
N ALA A 19 4.93 -15.00 -11.65
CA ALA A 19 4.57 -14.02 -12.69
C ALA A 19 5.78 -13.29 -13.27
N ASP A 20 6.94 -13.34 -12.57
CA ASP A 20 8.22 -12.72 -12.96
C ASP A 20 8.09 -11.24 -13.33
N ILE A 21 7.27 -10.50 -12.57
CA ILE A 21 7.06 -9.06 -12.75
C ILE A 21 8.21 -8.31 -12.10
N PRO A 22 9.07 -7.61 -12.87
CA PRO A 22 10.25 -6.97 -12.33
C PRO A 22 9.91 -5.72 -11.52
N PHE A 23 10.55 -5.56 -10.38
CA PHE A 23 10.60 -4.32 -9.61
C PHE A 23 11.96 -4.16 -8.91
N SER A 24 12.36 -2.91 -8.69
CA SER A 24 13.64 -2.55 -8.06
C SER A 24 13.45 -2.07 -6.62
N THR A 25 12.38 -1.30 -6.37
CA THR A 25 12.11 -0.76 -5.03
C THR A 25 10.67 -1.09 -4.61
N VAL A 26 10.53 -1.57 -3.39
CA VAL A 26 9.25 -1.69 -2.68
C VAL A 26 9.03 -0.40 -1.88
N ILE A 27 7.90 0.27 -2.11
CA ILE A 27 7.46 1.45 -1.37
C ILE A 27 6.25 1.03 -0.52
N ASP A 28 6.40 1.03 0.81
CA ASP A 28 5.37 0.64 1.77
C ASP A 28 4.85 1.88 2.49
N VAL A 29 3.61 2.29 2.19
CA VAL A 29 2.94 3.46 2.75
C VAL A 29 1.92 3.02 3.79
N GLY A 30 2.03 3.55 5.00
CA GLY A 30 1.38 3.03 6.19
C GLY A 30 2.13 1.83 6.73
N ALA A 31 3.46 1.92 6.78
CA ALA A 31 4.32 0.80 7.09
C ALA A 31 4.20 0.32 8.55
N SER A 32 3.59 1.12 9.44
CA SER A 32 3.43 0.78 10.85
C SER A 32 4.77 0.34 11.47
N ASN A 33 4.84 -0.81 12.11
CA ASN A 33 6.06 -1.37 12.69
C ASN A 33 6.96 -2.14 11.69
N GLY A 34 6.64 -2.10 10.37
CA GLY A 34 7.38 -2.72 9.30
C GLY A 34 7.15 -4.23 9.12
N MET A 35 6.11 -4.80 9.73
CA MET A 35 5.86 -6.26 9.61
C MET A 35 5.60 -6.69 8.17
N TRP A 36 4.74 -5.99 7.45
CA TRP A 36 4.46 -6.29 6.04
C TRP A 36 5.74 -6.22 5.19
N THR A 37 6.52 -5.14 5.35
CA THR A 37 7.82 -5.01 4.66
C THR A 37 8.75 -6.18 4.97
N ARG A 38 8.81 -6.67 6.22
CA ARG A 38 9.66 -7.82 6.60
C ARG A 38 9.26 -9.10 5.87
N GLU A 39 7.96 -9.36 5.73
CA GLU A 39 7.45 -10.53 5.00
C GLU A 39 7.82 -10.47 3.51
N VAL A 40 7.66 -9.29 2.88
CA VAL A 40 8.05 -9.11 1.47
C VAL A 40 9.56 -9.17 1.31
N PHE A 41 10.34 -8.58 2.24
CA PHE A 41 11.80 -8.65 2.23
C PHE A 41 12.33 -10.07 2.29
N ALA A 42 11.71 -10.93 3.10
CA ALA A 42 12.08 -12.35 3.18
C ALA A 42 11.91 -13.08 1.83
N GLN A 43 11.00 -12.60 0.98
CA GLN A 43 10.73 -13.20 -0.33
C GLN A 43 11.53 -12.54 -1.47
N PHE A 44 11.88 -11.25 -1.35
CA PHE A 44 12.57 -10.47 -2.38
C PHE A 44 13.76 -9.67 -1.80
N PRO A 45 14.74 -10.34 -1.17
CA PRO A 45 15.82 -9.65 -0.42
C PRO A 45 16.77 -8.83 -1.31
N GLN A 46 16.67 -8.97 -2.63
CA GLN A 46 17.48 -8.22 -3.59
C GLN A 46 16.92 -6.83 -3.91
N ALA A 47 15.64 -6.57 -3.63
CA ALA A 47 15.02 -5.27 -3.86
C ALA A 47 15.46 -4.24 -2.81
N ASP A 48 15.36 -2.96 -3.13
CA ASP A 48 15.44 -1.88 -2.17
C ASP A 48 14.06 -1.63 -1.55
N TYR A 49 14.03 -1.13 -0.32
CA TYR A 49 12.79 -0.91 0.42
C TYR A 49 12.74 0.51 0.98
N PHE A 50 11.57 1.13 0.88
CA PHE A 50 11.33 2.45 1.47
C PHE A 50 9.98 2.45 2.20
N MET A 51 10.03 2.53 3.52
CA MET A 51 8.86 2.56 4.40
C MET A 51 8.47 4.01 4.69
N ILE A 52 7.18 4.31 4.64
CA ILE A 52 6.61 5.62 4.96
C ILE A 52 5.56 5.43 6.04
N GLU A 53 5.74 6.10 7.18
CA GLU A 53 4.85 5.98 8.33
C GLU A 53 4.60 7.36 8.96
N ALA A 54 3.34 7.67 9.24
CA ALA A 54 2.94 8.96 9.78
C ALA A 54 3.11 9.04 11.31
N GLN A 55 2.97 7.91 12.02
CA GLN A 55 3.05 7.86 13.47
C GLN A 55 4.49 7.66 13.94
N VAL A 56 5.07 8.69 14.58
CA VAL A 56 6.42 8.62 15.15
C VAL A 56 6.60 7.49 16.16
N ALA A 57 5.52 7.00 16.76
CA ALA A 57 5.55 5.88 17.70
C ALA A 57 6.10 4.58 17.10
N HIS A 58 6.02 4.42 15.78
CA HIS A 58 6.58 3.27 15.05
C HIS A 58 8.06 3.43 14.70
N GLU A 59 8.62 4.64 14.76
CA GLU A 59 9.99 4.92 14.33
C GLU A 59 11.05 4.00 14.96
N PRO A 60 11.00 3.65 16.27
CA PRO A 60 11.99 2.75 16.85
C PRO A 60 12.04 1.37 16.18
N ALA A 61 10.88 0.82 15.78
CA ALA A 61 10.80 -0.47 15.10
C ALA A 61 11.33 -0.38 13.67
N LEU A 62 11.03 0.70 12.95
CA LEU A 62 11.52 0.96 11.58
C LEU A 62 13.02 1.17 11.59
N ALA A 63 13.54 1.99 12.51
CA ALA A 63 14.98 2.24 12.66
C ALA A 63 15.75 0.96 12.97
N ALA A 64 15.24 0.10 13.86
CA ALA A 64 15.87 -1.19 14.15
C ALA A 64 15.94 -2.08 12.91
N PHE A 65 14.87 -2.15 12.12
CA PHE A 65 14.88 -2.94 10.88
C PHE A 65 15.87 -2.40 9.84
N CYS A 66 15.95 -1.08 9.68
CA CYS A 66 16.92 -0.45 8.78
C CYS A 66 18.37 -0.66 9.22
N ALA A 67 18.65 -0.66 10.54
CA ALA A 67 19.99 -0.91 11.05
C ALA A 67 20.52 -2.32 10.73
N GLU A 68 19.64 -3.30 10.64
CA GLU A 68 19.96 -4.68 10.27
C GLU A 68 20.03 -4.90 8.75
N ASN A 69 19.41 -4.02 7.96
CA ASN A 69 19.20 -4.24 6.53
C ASN A 69 19.52 -2.97 5.71
N PRO A 70 20.71 -2.86 5.09
CA PRO A 70 21.16 -1.64 4.39
C PRO A 70 20.34 -1.29 3.15
N ARG A 71 19.50 -2.22 2.64
CA ARG A 71 18.57 -1.96 1.54
C ARG A 71 17.22 -1.40 2.01
N VAL A 72 17.01 -1.28 3.31
CA VAL A 72 15.76 -0.80 3.90
C VAL A 72 15.98 0.60 4.45
N ARG A 73 15.11 1.53 4.06
CA ARG A 73 15.10 2.93 4.52
C ARG A 73 13.69 3.30 4.93
N TYR A 74 13.53 4.39 5.67
CA TYR A 74 12.21 4.90 6.06
C TYR A 74 12.16 6.41 6.11
N ALA A 75 10.95 6.95 6.12
CA ALA A 75 10.64 8.33 6.46
C ALA A 75 9.42 8.39 7.40
N VAL A 76 9.47 9.31 8.37
CA VAL A 76 8.33 9.58 9.26
C VAL A 76 7.59 10.80 8.71
N CYS A 77 6.56 10.55 7.92
CA CYS A 77 5.64 11.54 7.36
C CYS A 77 4.38 10.84 6.82
N ALA A 78 3.33 11.60 6.57
CA ALA A 78 2.20 11.12 5.78
C ALA A 78 2.49 11.26 4.28
N ALA A 79 2.11 10.28 3.48
CA ALA A 79 1.99 10.46 2.04
C ALA A 79 0.64 11.14 1.72
N ALA A 80 0.62 12.10 0.76
CA ALA A 80 -0.55 12.91 0.47
C ALA A 80 -0.58 13.39 -0.99
N ASP A 81 -1.66 14.10 -1.38
CA ASP A 81 -1.82 14.73 -2.69
C ASP A 81 -0.90 15.93 -2.94
N ARG A 82 -0.41 16.56 -1.87
CA ARG A 82 0.48 17.73 -1.90
C ARG A 82 1.36 17.79 -0.66
N PRO A 83 2.52 18.48 -0.73
CA PRO A 83 3.37 18.70 0.43
C PRO A 83 2.72 19.68 1.41
N GLY A 84 3.12 19.61 2.68
CA GLY A 84 2.64 20.46 3.77
C GLY A 84 2.37 19.68 5.04
N GLU A 85 1.16 19.77 5.54
CA GLU A 85 0.71 19.07 6.74
C GLU A 85 -0.67 18.46 6.52
N VAL A 86 -0.94 17.33 7.19
CA VAL A 86 -2.26 16.71 7.27
C VAL A 86 -2.63 16.47 8.73
N HIS A 87 -3.93 16.42 9.00
CA HIS A 87 -4.45 15.98 10.28
C HIS A 87 -4.41 14.44 10.35
N PHE A 88 -4.05 13.93 11.50
CA PHE A 88 -3.92 12.49 11.72
C PHE A 88 -4.61 12.09 13.03
N HIS A 89 -5.46 11.08 12.98
CA HIS A 89 -6.08 10.49 14.15
C HIS A 89 -5.12 9.45 14.76
N ALA A 90 -4.50 9.79 15.88
CA ALA A 90 -3.50 8.95 16.55
C ALA A 90 -4.08 8.18 17.76
N GLY A 91 -5.39 7.94 17.80
CA GLY A 91 -6.06 7.23 18.90
C GLY A 91 -5.86 5.72 18.88
N ASP A 92 -5.45 5.17 17.76
CA ASP A 92 -5.09 3.76 17.58
C ASP A 92 -3.70 3.67 16.94
N LEU A 93 -2.84 2.84 17.52
CA LEU A 93 -1.47 2.68 17.05
C LEU A 93 -1.42 2.04 15.64
N PHE A 94 -2.36 1.13 15.34
CA PHE A 94 -2.40 0.37 14.08
C PHE A 94 -3.54 0.79 13.15
N GLY A 95 -4.45 1.66 13.60
CA GLY A 95 -5.63 2.11 12.87
C GLY A 95 -5.66 3.63 12.65
N GLY A 96 -4.50 4.27 12.51
CA GLY A 96 -4.39 5.70 12.30
C GLY A 96 -5.02 6.15 10.97
N LEU A 97 -5.65 7.34 10.99
CA LEU A 97 -6.36 7.88 9.83
C LEU A 97 -5.81 9.26 9.48
N ALA A 98 -5.55 9.51 8.19
CA ALA A 98 -5.18 10.83 7.68
C ALA A 98 -6.40 11.59 7.12
N ALA A 99 -6.42 12.90 7.23
CA ALA A 99 -7.44 13.75 6.61
C ALA A 99 -6.94 15.19 6.38
N HIS A 100 -7.57 15.90 5.45
CA HIS A 100 -7.37 17.35 5.27
C HIS A 100 -8.10 18.21 6.29
N ARG A 101 -8.94 17.60 7.13
CA ARG A 101 -9.71 18.28 8.20
C ARG A 101 -9.38 17.67 9.55
N PRO A 102 -9.38 18.48 10.61
CA PRO A 102 -9.07 17.97 11.95
C PRO A 102 -10.12 16.96 12.42
N PHE A 103 -9.65 15.94 13.12
CA PHE A 103 -10.49 14.99 13.85
C PHE A 103 -10.99 15.61 15.15
N ALA A 104 -12.18 15.23 15.58
CA ALA A 104 -12.76 15.74 16.83
C ALA A 104 -11.99 15.29 18.09
N GLN A 105 -11.33 14.13 18.01
CA GLN A 105 -10.54 13.55 19.11
C GLN A 105 -9.22 13.00 18.56
N HIS A 106 -8.21 12.89 19.42
CA HIS A 106 -6.89 12.32 19.08
C HIS A 106 -6.23 12.90 17.83
N ASN A 107 -6.55 14.18 17.51
CA ASN A 107 -6.01 14.85 16.35
C ASN A 107 -4.60 15.35 16.62
N ILE A 108 -3.67 14.94 15.78
CA ILE A 108 -2.35 15.54 15.68
C ILE A 108 -2.15 16.08 14.25
N THR A 109 -1.15 16.90 14.05
CA THR A 109 -0.70 17.35 12.74
C THR A 109 0.62 16.68 12.42
N VAL A 110 0.73 16.10 11.23
CA VAL A 110 1.95 15.42 10.77
C VAL A 110 2.43 16.01 9.45
N PRO A 111 3.75 16.06 9.20
CA PRO A 111 4.28 16.46 7.91
C PRO A 111 3.73 15.59 6.79
N ALA A 112 3.37 16.20 5.66
CA ALA A 112 2.86 15.53 4.49
C ALA A 112 3.75 15.78 3.28
N ARG A 113 3.96 14.73 2.47
CA ARG A 113 4.72 14.78 1.22
C ARG A 113 4.01 13.97 0.14
N THR A 114 4.23 14.33 -1.12
CA THR A 114 3.79 13.47 -2.23
C THR A 114 4.74 12.28 -2.40
N LEU A 115 4.23 11.16 -2.93
CA LEU A 115 5.10 10.03 -3.26
C LEU A 115 6.12 10.39 -4.34
N ASP A 116 5.75 11.25 -5.28
CA ASP A 116 6.67 11.74 -6.31
C ASP A 116 7.84 12.50 -5.69
N GLU A 117 7.57 13.42 -4.71
CA GLU A 117 8.60 14.12 -3.96
C GLU A 117 9.49 13.18 -3.16
N ILE A 118 8.90 12.20 -2.47
CA ILE A 118 9.64 11.20 -1.69
C ILE A 118 10.54 10.38 -2.60
N ALA A 119 10.02 9.86 -3.70
CA ALA A 119 10.79 9.05 -4.65
C ALA A 119 11.96 9.85 -5.24
N PHE A 120 11.75 11.11 -5.60
CA PHE A 120 12.79 11.99 -6.10
C PHE A 120 13.85 12.30 -5.03
N THR A 121 13.42 12.73 -3.84
CA THR A 121 14.34 13.16 -2.75
C THR A 121 15.23 12.02 -2.27
N HIS A 122 14.70 10.80 -2.25
CA HIS A 122 15.41 9.62 -1.77
C HIS A 122 16.05 8.78 -2.88
N ASP A 123 16.02 9.26 -4.14
CA ASP A 123 16.59 8.58 -5.32
C ASP A 123 16.11 7.12 -5.43
N LEU A 124 14.78 6.89 -5.29
CA LEU A 124 14.20 5.55 -5.37
C LEU A 124 14.25 5.04 -6.81
N LYS A 125 14.68 3.80 -6.97
CA LYS A 125 14.89 3.18 -8.30
C LYS A 125 13.63 2.45 -8.78
N ALA A 126 13.13 2.84 -9.93
CA ALA A 126 12.04 2.13 -10.62
C ALA A 126 12.55 0.83 -11.29
N PRO A 127 11.66 -0.12 -11.63
CA PRO A 127 10.20 -0.10 -11.39
C PRO A 127 9.84 -0.30 -9.92
N TYR A 128 8.63 0.15 -9.54
CA TYR A 128 8.17 0.08 -8.15
C TYR A 128 7.18 -1.05 -7.90
N PHE A 129 7.26 -1.60 -6.69
CA PHE A 129 6.18 -2.31 -6.03
C PHE A 129 5.64 -1.38 -4.93
N LEU A 130 4.46 -0.81 -5.15
CA LEU A 130 3.82 0.16 -4.26
C LEU A 130 2.79 -0.55 -3.38
N LYS A 131 2.84 -0.36 -2.05
CA LYS A 131 1.77 -0.72 -1.12
C LYS A 131 1.16 0.52 -0.50
N LEU A 132 -0.18 0.55 -0.41
CA LEU A 132 -0.93 1.53 0.36
C LEU A 132 -1.83 0.82 1.38
N ASP A 133 -1.63 1.16 2.66
CA ASP A 133 -2.44 0.69 3.79
C ASP A 133 -2.66 1.88 4.73
N THR A 134 -3.59 2.76 4.35
CA THR A 134 -3.74 4.07 4.97
C THR A 134 -5.18 4.40 5.38
N HIS A 135 -6.03 3.34 5.40
CA HIS A 135 -7.36 3.36 5.98
C HIS A 135 -8.28 4.48 5.45
N GLY A 136 -8.25 4.71 4.12
CA GLY A 136 -9.19 5.62 3.45
C GLY A 136 -8.58 6.91 2.91
N PHE A 137 -7.24 7.04 2.91
CA PHE A 137 -6.54 8.19 2.32
C PHE A 137 -5.82 7.84 1.00
N GLU A 138 -6.10 6.66 0.45
CA GLU A 138 -5.41 6.08 -0.72
C GLU A 138 -5.57 6.95 -1.97
N GLU A 139 -6.77 7.49 -2.24
CA GLU A 139 -7.00 8.34 -3.41
C GLU A 139 -6.12 9.59 -3.39
N GLN A 140 -6.01 10.27 -2.24
CA GLN A 140 -5.18 11.45 -2.07
C GLN A 140 -3.70 11.12 -2.31
N ILE A 141 -3.24 9.99 -1.78
CA ILE A 141 -1.87 9.52 -1.99
C ILE A 141 -1.61 9.22 -3.47
N LEU A 142 -2.53 8.52 -4.14
CA LEU A 142 -2.44 8.21 -5.56
C LEU A 142 -2.46 9.46 -6.46
N VAL A 143 -3.16 10.52 -6.05
CA VAL A 143 -3.15 11.82 -6.74
C VAL A 143 -1.75 12.47 -6.66
N GLY A 144 -1.04 12.31 -5.54
CA GLY A 144 0.34 12.77 -5.33
C GLY A 144 1.44 11.82 -5.83
N ALA A 145 1.06 10.76 -6.57
CA ALA A 145 1.95 9.68 -7.01
C ALA A 145 1.98 9.51 -8.53
N LYS A 146 1.85 10.57 -9.30
CA LYS A 146 1.70 10.47 -10.77
C LYS A 146 2.90 9.81 -11.43
N GLU A 147 4.10 10.30 -11.14
CA GLU A 147 5.35 9.75 -11.70
C GLU A 147 5.68 8.38 -11.11
N VAL A 148 5.40 8.18 -9.82
CA VAL A 148 5.56 6.88 -9.17
C VAL A 148 4.64 5.85 -9.82
N LEU A 149 3.34 6.16 -10.03
CA LEU A 149 2.40 5.25 -10.69
C LEU A 149 2.79 4.89 -12.12
N GLU A 150 3.29 5.85 -12.90
CA GLU A 150 3.78 5.58 -14.27
C GLU A 150 4.89 4.54 -14.28
N LYS A 151 5.70 4.47 -13.22
CA LYS A 151 6.83 3.56 -13.06
C LYS A 151 6.54 2.36 -12.14
N THR A 152 5.30 2.24 -11.67
CA THR A 152 4.85 1.12 -10.81
C THR A 152 4.52 -0.09 -11.66
N ALA A 153 5.14 -1.22 -11.33
CA ALA A 153 4.85 -2.51 -11.94
C ALA A 153 3.74 -3.27 -11.20
N VAL A 154 3.76 -3.20 -9.87
CA VAL A 154 2.81 -3.84 -8.96
C VAL A 154 2.33 -2.81 -7.94
N ALA A 155 1.01 -2.74 -7.71
CA ALA A 155 0.43 -1.97 -6.62
C ALA A 155 -0.44 -2.88 -5.76
N VAL A 156 -0.25 -2.85 -4.44
CA VAL A 156 -1.12 -3.49 -3.45
C VAL A 156 -1.81 -2.38 -2.66
N ILE A 157 -3.13 -2.41 -2.60
CA ILE A 157 -3.90 -1.36 -1.95
C ILE A 157 -4.98 -2.02 -1.08
N GLU A 158 -4.97 -1.71 0.22
CA GLU A 158 -6.07 -2.09 1.10
C GLU A 158 -7.34 -1.33 0.70
N ALA A 159 -8.42 -2.05 0.44
CA ALA A 159 -9.65 -1.44 0.00
C ALA A 159 -10.89 -2.01 0.71
N TYR A 160 -11.81 -1.12 0.98
CA TYR A 160 -12.99 -1.36 1.82
C TYR A 160 -14.25 -1.53 0.99
N ASN A 161 -15.17 -2.34 1.50
CA ASN A 161 -16.54 -2.45 0.96
C ASN A 161 -17.53 -1.50 1.66
N HIS A 162 -17.03 -0.66 2.56
CA HIS A 162 -17.84 0.29 3.33
C HIS A 162 -17.19 1.68 3.36
N ARG A 163 -18.02 2.74 3.40
CA ARG A 163 -17.53 4.12 3.56
C ARG A 163 -17.03 4.33 4.99
N MET A 164 -15.78 4.75 5.14
CA MET A 164 -15.12 4.99 6.43
C MET A 164 -15.37 6.41 6.98
N GLY A 165 -16.31 7.16 6.39
CA GLY A 165 -16.65 8.51 6.84
C GLY A 165 -15.77 9.64 6.30
N PHE A 166 -14.68 9.37 5.63
CA PHE A 166 -13.72 10.36 5.11
C PHE A 166 -13.63 10.42 3.59
N GLY A 167 -14.56 9.74 2.89
CA GLY A 167 -14.62 9.77 1.43
C GLY A 167 -13.70 8.76 0.74
N ASN A 168 -13.31 7.69 1.44
CA ASN A 168 -12.55 6.59 0.85
C ASN A 168 -13.27 5.98 -0.36
N LEU A 169 -12.52 5.55 -1.35
CA LEU A 169 -13.05 4.74 -2.45
C LEU A 169 -13.50 3.38 -1.91
N LEU A 170 -14.68 2.92 -2.34
CA LEU A 170 -15.04 1.51 -2.19
C LEU A 170 -14.18 0.66 -3.13
N PHE A 171 -13.96 -0.63 -2.81
CA PHE A 171 -13.11 -1.48 -3.64
C PHE A 171 -13.51 -1.52 -5.13
N PRO A 172 -14.79 -1.48 -5.55
CA PRO A 172 -15.14 -1.42 -6.96
C PRO A 172 -14.75 -0.07 -7.61
N GLU A 173 -14.85 1.03 -6.84
CA GLU A 173 -14.47 2.35 -7.30
C GLU A 173 -12.94 2.46 -7.44
N LEU A 174 -12.19 1.89 -6.48
CA LEU A 174 -10.74 1.77 -6.57
C LEU A 174 -10.33 0.95 -7.79
N CYS A 175 -10.96 -0.19 -8.04
CA CYS A 175 -10.70 -1.00 -9.23
C CYS A 175 -10.94 -0.21 -10.52
N ALA A 176 -12.02 0.58 -10.59
CA ALA A 176 -12.32 1.43 -11.75
C ALA A 176 -11.28 2.57 -11.90
N TRP A 177 -10.88 3.17 -10.78
CA TRP A 177 -9.85 4.22 -10.75
C TRP A 177 -8.50 3.68 -11.24
N MET A 178 -8.07 2.53 -10.73
CA MET A 178 -6.81 1.87 -11.13
C MET A 178 -6.85 1.45 -12.60
N LEU A 179 -7.99 0.94 -13.07
CA LEU A 179 -8.18 0.60 -14.49
C LEU A 179 -7.99 1.83 -15.40
N ALA A 180 -8.54 2.99 -15.00
CA ALA A 180 -8.36 4.26 -15.72
C ALA A 180 -6.89 4.75 -15.71
N LYS A 181 -6.07 4.26 -14.76
CA LYS A 181 -4.62 4.54 -14.68
C LYS A 181 -3.75 3.48 -15.35
N GLY A 182 -4.36 2.53 -16.07
CA GLY A 182 -3.65 1.50 -16.83
C GLY A 182 -3.25 0.29 -16.00
N PHE A 183 -3.98 -0.02 -14.93
CA PHE A 183 -3.78 -1.20 -14.11
C PHE A 183 -5.01 -2.11 -14.14
N ARG A 184 -4.81 -3.41 -13.98
CA ARG A 184 -5.87 -4.39 -13.75
C ARG A 184 -5.65 -5.10 -12.44
N CYS A 185 -6.74 -5.43 -11.75
CA CYS A 185 -6.67 -6.32 -10.58
C CYS A 185 -6.11 -7.67 -11.03
N TYR A 186 -5.04 -8.07 -10.38
CA TYR A 186 -4.32 -9.32 -10.62
C TYR A 186 -4.69 -10.37 -9.57
N ASP A 187 -4.84 -9.93 -8.31
CA ASP A 187 -5.06 -10.81 -7.17
C ASP A 187 -5.75 -10.05 -6.03
N PHE A 188 -6.21 -10.78 -5.02
CA PHE A 188 -6.60 -10.22 -3.73
C PHE A 188 -6.26 -11.21 -2.61
N PHE A 189 -6.04 -10.71 -1.39
CA PHE A 189 -5.66 -11.57 -0.26
C PHE A 189 -6.06 -10.92 1.08
N ASP A 190 -5.95 -11.71 2.15
CA ASP A 190 -6.27 -11.35 3.52
C ASP A 190 -7.66 -10.68 3.69
N PRO A 191 -8.75 -11.28 3.13
CA PRO A 191 -10.08 -10.71 3.25
C PRO A 191 -10.56 -10.75 4.70
N LEU A 192 -11.10 -9.62 5.17
CA LEU A 192 -11.77 -9.49 6.46
C LEU A 192 -13.28 -9.39 6.28
N TYR A 193 -13.99 -9.92 7.26
CA TYR A 193 -15.45 -9.89 7.32
C TYR A 193 -15.91 -9.29 8.63
N ARG A 194 -17.00 -8.53 8.59
CA ARG A 194 -17.56 -7.90 9.80
C ARG A 194 -18.11 -8.95 10.76
N PRO A 195 -17.72 -8.92 12.05
CA PRO A 195 -18.33 -9.82 13.03
C PRO A 195 -19.83 -9.62 13.22
N HIS A 196 -20.32 -8.39 12.94
CA HIS A 196 -21.72 -8.02 13.14
C HIS A 196 -22.71 -8.78 12.25
N ASP A 197 -22.39 -8.99 10.98
CA ASP A 197 -23.32 -9.55 9.99
C ASP A 197 -22.65 -10.47 8.97
N GLY A 198 -21.34 -10.73 9.10
CA GLY A 198 -20.57 -11.55 8.16
C GLY A 198 -20.34 -10.90 6.78
N ALA A 199 -20.69 -9.61 6.61
CA ALA A 199 -20.44 -8.92 5.34
C ALA A 199 -18.94 -8.71 5.12
N PHE A 200 -18.51 -8.80 3.84
CA PHE A 200 -17.14 -8.46 3.43
C PHE A 200 -16.81 -7.01 3.86
N TRP A 201 -15.70 -6.85 4.57
CA TRP A 201 -15.26 -5.57 5.11
C TRP A 201 -14.17 -4.94 4.25
N GLN A 202 -13.04 -5.61 4.09
CA GLN A 202 -11.86 -5.16 3.36
C GLN A 202 -11.02 -6.34 2.87
N ALA A 203 -10.12 -6.08 1.93
CA ALA A 203 -9.03 -6.96 1.55
C ALA A 203 -7.89 -6.14 0.93
N ASP A 204 -6.71 -6.73 0.83
CA ASP A 204 -5.64 -6.22 -0.01
C ASP A 204 -5.88 -6.60 -1.48
N PHE A 205 -5.94 -5.62 -2.37
CA PHE A 205 -6.08 -5.83 -3.81
C PHE A 205 -4.77 -5.54 -4.52
N ALA A 206 -4.25 -6.54 -5.23
CA ALA A 206 -3.05 -6.41 -6.04
C ALA A 206 -3.41 -6.04 -7.48
N PHE A 207 -2.75 -5.02 -8.00
CA PHE A 207 -2.90 -4.52 -9.36
C PHE A 207 -1.57 -4.61 -10.09
N VAL A 208 -1.60 -5.00 -11.36
CA VAL A 208 -0.45 -4.94 -12.27
C VAL A 208 -0.81 -4.16 -13.52
N ARG A 209 0.20 -3.75 -14.30
CA ARG A 209 -0.03 -3.01 -15.56
C ARG A 209 -0.96 -3.81 -16.47
N ASN A 210 -1.94 -3.15 -17.11
CA ASN A 210 -2.92 -3.82 -17.96
C ASN A 210 -2.32 -4.38 -19.26
N ASP A 211 -1.11 -3.96 -19.63
CA ASP A 211 -0.30 -4.50 -20.72
C ASP A 211 0.61 -5.67 -20.30
N TRP A 212 0.54 -6.12 -19.04
CA TRP A 212 1.28 -7.30 -18.61
C TRP A 212 0.94 -8.52 -19.48
N PRO A 213 1.95 -9.24 -20.04
CA PRO A 213 1.72 -10.32 -21.00
C PRO A 213 0.82 -11.44 -20.49
N GLY A 214 0.79 -11.69 -19.18
CA GLY A 214 -0.09 -12.72 -18.60
C GLY A 214 -1.58 -12.48 -18.84
N PHE A 215 -2.00 -11.23 -19.06
CA PHE A 215 -3.40 -10.93 -19.41
C PHE A 215 -3.77 -11.21 -20.86
N LEU A 216 -2.79 -11.49 -21.71
CA LEU A 216 -3.03 -11.87 -23.12
C LEU A 216 -3.46 -13.32 -23.25
N TYR A 217 -3.24 -14.14 -22.21
CA TYR A 217 -3.66 -15.53 -22.21
C TYR A 217 -5.09 -15.68 -21.67
N PRO A 218 -6.10 -15.91 -22.52
CA PRO A 218 -7.50 -15.84 -22.13
C PRO A 218 -8.05 -17.16 -21.59
N SER A 219 -7.23 -18.22 -21.52
CA SER A 219 -7.67 -19.54 -21.09
C SER A 219 -7.49 -19.75 -19.60
N TYR A 220 -8.43 -20.44 -18.97
CA TYR A 220 -8.33 -20.87 -17.57
C TYR A 220 -7.31 -22.00 -17.36
N ARG A 221 -7.02 -22.79 -18.41
CA ARG A 221 -6.13 -23.96 -18.41
C ARG A 221 -5.05 -23.86 -19.47
#